data_b35785c6ffedfc1a0f231eb6857f34f9
#
_entry.id   b35785c6ffedfc1a0f231eb6857f34f9
#
_cell.length_a   1.000
_cell.length_b   1.000
_cell.length_c   1.000
_cell.angle_alpha   90.00
_cell.angle_beta   90.00
_cell.angle_gamma   90.00
#
_symmetry.space_group_name_H-M   'P 1'
#
loop_
_entity.id
_entity.type
_entity.pdbx_description
1 polymer ?
#
loop_
_entity_poly.entity_id
_entity_poly.type
_entity_poly.pdbx_seq_one_letter_code
_entity_poly.pdbx_strand_id
1 'polypeptide(L)'
;MASTSDIQSLIAEYRQQNTAEGGPGLKTPDGSFLNGFYIDRKTINDILDSDPNISGISVQIAKDPSATGKPDNIFTIFLIGAIGDQPPFTANDGGPIGAPPPCPPWCTK
;
A
#
# COMPACT_ATOMS: atom_id res chain seq x y z
N MET A 1 -3.44 2.84 -20.76
CA MET A 1 -4.13 2.60 -19.46
C MET A 1 -5.11 1.45 -19.60
N ALA A 2 -5.17 0.57 -18.62
CA ALA A 2 -6.07 -0.58 -18.66
C ALA A 2 -7.53 -0.13 -18.48
N SER A 3 -8.46 -0.81 -19.12
CA SER A 3 -9.89 -0.58 -18.94
C SER A 3 -10.34 -1.06 -17.56
N THR A 4 -11.54 -0.63 -17.14
CA THR A 4 -12.10 -1.06 -15.85
C THR A 4 -12.24 -2.59 -15.80
N SER A 5 -12.68 -3.23 -16.88
CA SER A 5 -12.81 -4.69 -16.90
C SER A 5 -11.46 -5.39 -16.83
N ASP A 6 -10.41 -4.82 -17.44
CA ASP A 6 -9.07 -5.37 -17.34
C ASP A 6 -8.54 -5.25 -15.90
N ILE A 7 -8.79 -4.12 -15.27
CA ILE A 7 -8.39 -3.91 -13.87
C ILE A 7 -9.06 -4.92 -12.95
N GLN A 8 -10.37 -5.12 -13.12
CA GLN A 8 -11.11 -6.09 -12.31
C GLN A 8 -10.62 -7.52 -12.51
N SER A 9 -10.26 -7.88 -13.74
CA SER A 9 -9.72 -9.20 -14.04
C SER A 9 -8.37 -9.42 -13.35
N LEU A 10 -7.51 -8.42 -13.36
CA LEU A 10 -6.21 -8.49 -12.70
C LEU A 10 -6.33 -8.56 -11.18
N ILE A 11 -7.27 -7.82 -10.61
CA ILE A 11 -7.56 -7.90 -9.18
C ILE A 11 -8.03 -9.29 -8.80
N ALA A 12 -8.95 -9.86 -9.59
CA ALA A 12 -9.45 -11.20 -9.33
C ALA A 12 -8.36 -12.27 -9.45
N GLU A 13 -7.47 -12.11 -10.42
CA GLU A 13 -6.34 -13.03 -10.59
C GLU A 13 -5.39 -12.99 -9.38
N TYR A 14 -5.07 -11.79 -8.88
CA TYR A 14 -4.26 -11.65 -7.69
C TYR A 14 -4.91 -12.36 -6.49
N ARG A 15 -6.20 -12.12 -6.27
CA ARG A 15 -6.91 -12.70 -5.14
C ARG A 15 -6.94 -14.23 -5.23
N GLN A 16 -7.17 -14.76 -6.43
CA GLN A 16 -7.17 -16.20 -6.66
C GLN A 16 -5.79 -16.78 -6.35
N GLN A 17 -4.73 -16.19 -6.84
CA GLN A 17 -3.37 -16.67 -6.61
C GLN A 17 -2.97 -16.54 -5.14
N ASN A 18 -3.34 -15.44 -4.49
CA ASN A 18 -2.99 -15.21 -3.09
C ASN A 18 -3.68 -16.20 -2.15
N THR A 19 -4.88 -16.67 -2.49
CA THR A 19 -5.62 -17.62 -1.67
C THR A 19 -5.37 -19.06 -2.05
N ALA A 20 -4.72 -19.34 -3.19
CA ALA A 20 -4.47 -20.68 -3.66
C ALA A 20 -3.42 -21.37 -2.78
N GLU A 21 -3.54 -22.69 -2.67
CA GLU A 21 -2.54 -23.51 -1.99
C GLU A 21 -1.20 -23.36 -2.71
N GLY A 22 -0.15 -23.09 -1.96
CA GLY A 22 1.18 -22.83 -2.52
C GLY A 22 1.37 -21.43 -3.05
N GLY A 23 0.37 -20.56 -2.99
CA GLY A 23 0.47 -19.19 -3.40
C GLY A 23 1.19 -18.32 -2.37
N PRO A 24 1.37 -17.01 -2.66
CA PRO A 24 2.12 -16.11 -1.77
C PRO A 24 1.50 -15.95 -0.39
N GLY A 25 0.18 -16.07 -0.25
CA GLY A 25 -0.46 -16.08 1.06
C GLY A 25 -0.29 -14.80 1.86
N LEU A 26 -0.32 -13.65 1.19
CA LEU A 26 -0.20 -12.35 1.86
C LEU A 26 -1.42 -12.11 2.74
N LYS A 27 -1.20 -11.73 4.00
CA LYS A 27 -2.28 -11.61 4.97
C LYS A 27 -2.26 -10.29 5.70
N THR A 28 -3.42 -9.94 6.26
CA THR A 28 -3.57 -8.83 7.20
C THR A 28 -3.24 -9.31 8.62
N PRO A 29 -3.04 -8.38 9.57
CA PRO A 29 -2.75 -8.78 10.96
C PRO A 29 -3.84 -9.62 11.61
N ASP A 30 -5.09 -9.53 11.16
CA ASP A 30 -6.19 -10.33 11.70
C ASP A 30 -6.31 -11.72 11.07
N GLY A 31 -5.41 -12.07 10.15
CA GLY A 31 -5.38 -13.40 9.52
C GLY A 31 -6.17 -13.51 8.23
N SER A 32 -6.81 -12.45 7.76
CA SER A 32 -7.49 -12.43 6.46
C SER A 32 -6.48 -12.30 5.33
N PHE A 33 -6.85 -12.75 4.13
CA PHE A 33 -6.00 -12.52 2.96
C PHE A 33 -6.01 -11.05 2.59
N LEU A 34 -4.83 -10.53 2.27
CA LEU A 34 -4.65 -9.11 1.97
C LEU A 34 -5.12 -8.80 0.55
N ASN A 35 -6.08 -7.90 0.42
CA ASN A 35 -6.62 -7.48 -0.87
C ASN A 35 -6.16 -6.08 -1.29
N GLY A 36 -5.72 -5.27 -0.37
CA GLY A 36 -5.28 -3.90 -0.67
C GLY A 36 -5.20 -3.04 0.58
N PHE A 37 -5.14 -1.73 0.36
CA PHE A 37 -5.07 -0.75 1.43
C PHE A 37 -6.01 0.40 1.11
N TYR A 38 -6.60 0.98 2.14
CA TYR A 38 -7.44 2.16 2.01
C TYR A 38 -6.64 3.40 2.40
N ILE A 39 -6.63 4.39 1.53
CA ILE A 39 -5.94 5.66 1.78
C ILE A 39 -6.99 6.77 1.75
N ASP A 40 -7.19 7.45 2.86
CA ASP A 40 -8.16 8.52 2.92
C ASP A 40 -7.59 9.83 2.38
N ARG A 41 -8.50 10.75 2.07
CA ARG A 41 -8.13 12.04 1.49
C ARG A 41 -7.25 12.85 2.44
N LYS A 42 -7.54 12.81 3.73
CA LYS A 42 -6.79 13.58 4.72
C LYS A 42 -5.33 13.16 4.75
N THR A 43 -5.05 11.86 4.71
CA THR A 43 -3.68 11.33 4.69
C THR A 43 -2.93 11.84 3.45
N ILE A 44 -3.58 11.76 2.29
CA ILE A 44 -2.98 12.23 1.04
C ILE A 44 -2.66 13.72 1.12
N ASN A 45 -3.64 14.53 1.56
CA ASN A 45 -3.46 15.96 1.65
C ASN A 45 -2.40 16.35 2.67
N ASP A 46 -2.37 15.69 3.82
CA ASP A 46 -1.36 15.97 4.86
C ASP A 46 0.06 15.74 4.32
N ILE A 47 0.25 14.68 3.54
CA ILE A 47 1.56 14.40 2.96
C ILE A 47 1.92 15.45 1.91
N LEU A 48 1.00 15.75 0.99
CA LEU A 48 1.26 16.69 -0.10
C LEU A 48 1.46 18.11 0.41
N ASP A 49 0.75 18.50 1.46
CA ASP A 49 0.80 19.85 2.00
C ASP A 49 1.97 20.07 2.95
N SER A 50 2.68 19.03 3.35
CA SER A 50 3.78 19.13 4.30
C SER A 50 5.00 19.89 3.73
N ASP A 51 5.19 19.84 2.42
CA ASP A 51 6.31 20.48 1.75
C ASP A 51 5.89 20.79 0.31
N PRO A 52 6.01 22.06 -0.14
CA PRO A 52 5.61 22.41 -1.51
C PRO A 52 6.47 21.75 -2.59
N ASN A 53 7.61 21.19 -2.23
CA ASN A 53 8.47 20.50 -3.19
C ASN A 53 8.08 19.04 -3.42
N ILE A 54 7.11 18.52 -2.68
CA ILE A 54 6.63 17.15 -2.90
C ILE A 54 5.87 17.10 -4.22
N SER A 55 6.34 16.28 -5.14
CA SER A 55 5.73 16.09 -6.46
C SER A 55 4.78 14.90 -6.52
N GLY A 56 4.82 14.03 -5.52
CA GLY A 56 3.98 12.84 -5.47
C GLY A 56 4.18 12.05 -4.21
N ILE A 57 3.64 10.86 -4.18
CA ILE A 57 3.71 9.97 -3.02
C ILE A 57 4.37 8.67 -3.46
N SER A 58 5.42 8.27 -2.74
CA SER A 58 6.05 6.97 -2.90
C SER A 58 5.34 5.97 -1.99
N VAL A 59 4.96 4.84 -2.53
CA VAL A 59 4.33 3.75 -1.78
C VAL A 59 5.40 2.69 -1.55
N GLN A 60 5.80 2.51 -0.29
CA GLN A 60 6.85 1.56 0.08
C GLN A 60 6.22 0.36 0.76
N ILE A 61 6.59 -0.83 0.32
CA ILE A 61 6.10 -2.08 0.91
C ILE A 61 7.02 -2.45 2.06
N ALA A 62 6.43 -2.75 3.20
CA ALA A 62 7.20 -3.06 4.40
C ALA A 62 6.55 -4.20 5.17
N LYS A 63 7.31 -4.79 6.06
CA LYS A 63 6.79 -5.77 6.99
C LYS A 63 5.87 -5.08 7.99
N ASP A 64 4.73 -5.70 8.29
CA ASP A 64 3.87 -5.15 9.34
C ASP A 64 4.61 -5.19 10.68
N PRO A 65 4.52 -4.13 11.49
CA PRO A 65 5.22 -4.11 12.79
C PRO A 65 4.87 -5.29 13.70
N SER A 66 3.63 -5.81 13.61
CA SER A 66 3.22 -6.96 14.42
C SER A 66 3.91 -8.25 14.02
N ALA A 67 4.52 -8.30 12.84
CA ALA A 67 5.20 -9.48 12.30
C ALA A 67 6.71 -9.30 12.19
N THR A 68 7.27 -8.29 12.85
CA THR A 68 8.71 -8.01 12.82
C THR A 68 9.50 -9.22 13.34
N GLY A 69 10.47 -9.66 12.54
CA GLY A 69 11.32 -10.79 12.90
C GLY A 69 10.66 -12.16 12.76
N LYS A 70 9.43 -12.21 12.26
CA LYS A 70 8.69 -13.46 12.05
C LYS A 70 8.62 -13.80 10.57
N PRO A 71 8.49 -15.09 10.20
CA PRO A 71 8.37 -15.47 8.79
C PRO A 71 7.00 -15.25 8.19
N ASP A 72 6.06 -14.70 8.95
CA ASP A 72 4.69 -14.52 8.49
C ASP A 72 4.60 -13.51 7.33
N ASN A 73 3.71 -13.78 6.38
CA ASN A 73 3.50 -12.95 5.20
C ASN A 73 2.51 -11.82 5.49
N ILE A 74 2.80 -11.02 6.51
CA ILE A 74 1.97 -9.90 6.93
C ILE A 74 2.72 -8.61 6.60
N PHE A 75 2.22 -7.89 5.60
CA PHE A 75 2.87 -6.71 5.08
C PHE A 75 1.98 -5.48 5.23
N THR A 76 2.61 -4.33 5.25
CA THR A 76 1.93 -3.05 5.20
C THR A 76 2.59 -2.19 4.12
N ILE A 77 2.02 -1.01 3.89
CA ILE A 77 2.67 -0.02 3.05
C ILE A 77 2.82 1.27 3.84
N PHE A 78 3.84 2.03 3.48
CA PHE A 78 4.01 3.39 3.98
C PHE A 78 3.94 4.35 2.82
N LEU A 79 3.28 5.48 3.04
CA LEU A 79 3.15 6.54 2.06
C LEU A 79 4.13 7.64 2.45
N ILE A 80 5.09 7.89 1.59
CA ILE A 80 6.15 8.86 1.85
C ILE A 80 6.12 9.92 0.75
N GLY A 81 6.13 11.20 1.14
CA GLY A 81 6.21 12.27 0.16
C GLY A 81 7.50 12.16 -0.65
N ALA A 82 7.39 12.23 -1.96
CA ALA A 82 8.53 12.11 -2.87
C ALA A 82 8.83 13.46 -3.51
N ILE A 83 10.10 13.82 -3.57
CA ILE A 83 10.59 15.09 -4.12
C ILE A 83 11.35 14.80 -5.41
N GLY A 84 11.04 15.56 -6.45
CA GLY A 84 11.69 15.45 -7.75
C GLY A 84 10.69 15.47 -8.89
N ASP A 85 11.18 15.75 -10.09
CA ASP A 85 10.35 15.84 -11.29
C ASP A 85 10.30 14.54 -12.06
N GLN A 86 11.31 13.70 -11.90
CA GLN A 86 11.44 12.44 -12.62
C GLN A 86 12.03 11.37 -11.71
N PRO A 87 11.70 10.09 -11.96
CA PRO A 87 12.32 9.01 -11.21
C PRO A 87 13.85 8.96 -11.40
N PRO A 88 14.61 8.55 -10.39
CA PRO A 88 14.13 8.22 -9.05
C PRO A 88 13.83 9.48 -8.23
N PHE A 89 12.76 9.41 -7.44
CA PHE A 89 12.37 10.51 -6.58
C PHE A 89 13.10 10.42 -5.25
N THR A 90 13.41 11.59 -4.66
CA THR A 90 13.99 11.64 -3.32
C THR A 90 12.87 11.55 -2.28
N ALA A 91 13.03 10.69 -1.30
CA ALA A 91 12.07 10.58 -0.20
C ALA A 91 12.14 11.84 0.68
N ASN A 92 10.99 12.27 1.18
CA ASN A 92 10.91 13.39 2.11
C ASN A 92 11.08 12.85 3.53
N ASP A 93 12.32 12.69 3.97
CA ASP A 93 12.67 12.03 5.23
C ASP A 93 12.08 12.72 6.45
N GLY A 94 11.83 14.04 6.38
CA GLY A 94 11.24 14.78 7.49
C GLY A 94 9.74 14.97 7.39
N GLY A 95 9.11 14.47 6.34
CA GLY A 95 7.70 14.67 6.08
C GLY A 95 6.81 13.60 6.71
N PRO A 96 5.50 13.81 6.67
CA PRO A 96 4.56 12.82 7.17
C PRO A 96 4.62 11.52 6.39
N ILE A 97 4.44 10.42 7.13
CA ILE A 97 4.35 9.08 6.57
C ILE A 97 2.98 8.55 6.90
N GLY A 98 2.23 8.15 5.88
CA GLY A 98 0.96 7.49 6.08
C GLY A 98 1.15 5.99 6.13
N ALA A 99 0.43 5.34 7.03
CA ALA A 99 0.38 3.88 7.11
C ALA A 99 -1.09 3.47 6.96
N PRO A 100 -1.57 3.33 5.71
CA PRO A 100 -2.98 3.07 5.50
C PRO A 100 -3.39 1.69 6.03
N PRO A 101 -4.61 1.57 6.56
CA PRO A 101 -5.08 0.28 7.03
C PRO A 101 -5.26 -0.70 5.89
N PRO A 102 -5.08 -2.01 6.17
CA PRO A 102 -5.21 -3.03 5.14
C PRO A 102 -6.66 -3.28 4.74
N CYS A 103 -6.82 -3.81 3.55
CA CYS A 103 -8.10 -4.28 3.06
C CYS A 103 -8.06 -5.82 2.97
N PRO A 104 -8.89 -6.60 3.64
CA PRO A 104 -9.87 -6.17 4.62
C PRO A 104 -9.27 -5.79 5.98
N PRO A 105 -10.02 -5.14 6.91
CA PRO A 105 -11.45 -4.81 6.78
C PRO A 105 -11.75 -3.47 6.11
N TRP A 106 -10.74 -2.67 5.78
CA TRP A 106 -10.90 -1.29 5.32
C TRP A 106 -11.14 -1.18 3.82
N CYS A 107 -11.77 -2.20 3.22
CA CYS A 107 -12.08 -2.15 1.80
C CYS A 107 -13.22 -1.19 1.53
N THR A 108 -13.01 -0.30 0.55
CA THR A 108 -14.10 0.51 0.04
C THR A 108 -14.95 -0.32 -0.93
N LYS A 109 -16.18 0.08 -1.06
CA LYS A 109 -17.10 -0.57 -1.98
C LYS A 109 -16.90 -0.09 -3.41
#